data_ed1929d4d8f03e1b85f105b09bec5eb8
#
_entry.id   ed1929d4d8f03e1b85f105b09bec5eb8
#
_cell.length_a   1.000
_cell.length_b   1.000
_cell.length_c   1.000
_cell.angle_alpha   90.00
_cell.angle_beta   90.00
_cell.angle_gamma   90.00
#
_symmetry.space_group_name_H-M   'P 1'
#
loop_
_entity.id
_entity.type
_entity.pdbx_description
1 polymer ?
#
loop_
_entity_poly.entity_id
_entity_poly.type
_entity_poly.pdbx_seq_one_letter_code
_entity_poly.pdbx_strand_id
1 'polypeptide(L)'
;GPFAFKLWVENTKLVLRKNPIYYKQDQNGIQLPYLEAVAISFLPDKQSEFLEFSQGNLDFISGIDQSYKDALLTAQGELHPDYNKRVYLLKSPFLNTEYVGFSLQEDRPEIQSELIRKAINYGVDRKKMITYLRNGIGLPADKGFIPKGLKGSGERVIYPYDVTEAKRLVDSFKLLHPEISPKLTLSTNAQYLDLCEYMQTQLDQIGLDLAIDVLPPSTLRQLKNTGGLELFRASWVADYPDAENYLSLFISQNFTPNGPNYTHFQSREIDSLYLEAMRVQKDSLRWELYKLMDQKIMQHAPIIPLYYDMAVRFVSKKVIDLGINPQNFLFLERTRKR
;
A
#
# COMPACT_ATOMS: atom_id res chain seq x y z
N GLY A 1 22.42 -18.73 -2.27
CA GLY A 1 20.99 -18.79 -2.64
C GLY A 1 20.73 -19.84 -3.74
N PRO A 2 19.45 -20.13 -4.06
CA PRO A 2 19.10 -21.14 -5.06
C PRO A 2 19.52 -20.77 -6.48
N PHE A 3 19.68 -19.49 -6.76
CA PHE A 3 20.09 -18.98 -8.05
C PHE A 3 21.34 -18.12 -7.93
N ALA A 4 22.17 -18.12 -8.96
CA ALA A 4 23.36 -17.30 -9.10
C ALA A 4 23.21 -16.33 -10.28
N PHE A 5 23.81 -15.18 -10.16
CA PHE A 5 23.86 -14.18 -11.25
C PHE A 5 24.49 -14.76 -12.53
N LYS A 6 23.90 -14.46 -13.67
CA LYS A 6 24.41 -14.82 -14.98
C LYS A 6 24.65 -13.62 -15.89
N LEU A 7 23.64 -12.75 -16.02
CA LEU A 7 23.67 -11.66 -16.98
C LEU A 7 22.77 -10.51 -16.50
N TRP A 8 23.23 -9.28 -16.67
CA TRP A 8 22.44 -8.07 -16.59
C TRP A 8 22.61 -7.27 -17.88
N VAL A 9 21.51 -6.95 -18.51
CA VAL A 9 21.45 -5.95 -19.59
C VAL A 9 20.59 -4.83 -19.08
N GLU A 10 21.19 -3.66 -18.89
CA GLU A 10 20.54 -2.48 -18.30
C GLU A 10 19.24 -2.16 -19.05
N ASN A 11 18.19 -1.82 -18.29
CA ASN A 11 16.85 -1.51 -18.78
C ASN A 11 16.20 -2.57 -19.68
N THR A 12 16.78 -3.77 -19.77
CA THR A 12 16.28 -4.85 -20.65
C THR A 12 15.97 -6.12 -19.86
N LYS A 13 16.99 -6.73 -19.23
CA LYS A 13 16.78 -8.00 -18.52
C LYS A 13 17.86 -8.32 -17.49
N LEU A 14 17.45 -9.06 -16.45
CA LEU A 14 18.33 -9.75 -15.51
C LEU A 14 18.10 -11.26 -15.65
N VAL A 15 19.18 -12.02 -15.77
CA VAL A 15 19.12 -13.49 -15.83
C VAL A 15 19.89 -14.09 -14.66
N LEU A 16 19.24 -14.98 -13.95
CA LEU A 16 19.80 -15.81 -12.91
C LEU A 16 19.82 -17.26 -13.40
N ARG A 17 20.85 -18.02 -13.08
CA ARG A 17 20.95 -19.46 -13.36
C ARG A 17 20.84 -20.27 -12.08
N LYS A 18 20.44 -21.52 -12.20
CA LYS A 18 20.51 -22.51 -11.11
C LYS A 18 21.90 -22.52 -10.49
N ASN A 19 21.94 -22.49 -9.16
CA ASN A 19 23.16 -22.63 -8.41
C ASN A 19 23.46 -24.13 -8.18
N PRO A 20 24.49 -24.70 -8.82
CA PRO A 20 24.75 -26.15 -8.73
C PRO A 20 25.21 -26.61 -7.35
N ILE A 21 25.66 -25.70 -6.50
CA ILE A 21 26.10 -25.99 -5.13
C ILE A 21 25.06 -25.56 -4.08
N TYR A 22 23.80 -25.34 -4.48
CA TYR A 22 22.74 -25.03 -3.52
C TYR A 22 22.45 -26.26 -2.65
N TYR A 23 22.43 -26.09 -1.31
CA TYR A 23 22.45 -27.20 -0.36
C TYR A 23 21.12 -27.91 -0.14
N LYS A 24 19.99 -27.26 -0.50
CA LYS A 24 18.67 -27.85 -0.23
C LYS A 24 18.30 -28.91 -1.25
N GLN A 25 17.64 -29.95 -0.74
CA GLN A 25 17.00 -31.01 -1.52
C GLN A 25 15.51 -31.07 -1.20
N ASP A 26 14.72 -31.68 -2.07
CA ASP A 26 13.33 -32.03 -1.78
C ASP A 26 13.26 -33.33 -0.97
N GLN A 27 12.02 -33.76 -0.66
CA GLN A 27 11.78 -35.01 0.10
C GLN A 27 12.23 -36.29 -0.62
N ASN A 28 12.51 -36.21 -1.92
CA ASN A 28 12.98 -37.34 -2.76
C ASN A 28 14.49 -37.27 -3.00
N GLY A 29 15.21 -36.33 -2.37
CA GLY A 29 16.64 -36.13 -2.57
C GLY A 29 17.01 -35.38 -3.84
N ILE A 30 16.05 -34.79 -4.55
CA ILE A 30 16.31 -34.01 -5.77
C ILE A 30 16.81 -32.62 -5.37
N GLN A 31 17.97 -32.22 -5.91
CA GLN A 31 18.58 -30.94 -5.60
C GLN A 31 17.77 -29.76 -6.18
N LEU A 32 17.44 -28.82 -5.28
CA LEU A 32 16.79 -27.57 -5.63
C LEU A 32 17.81 -26.52 -6.18
N PRO A 33 17.36 -25.49 -6.91
CA PRO A 33 15.99 -25.29 -7.41
C PRO A 33 15.68 -26.22 -8.59
N TYR A 34 14.37 -26.37 -8.89
CA TYR A 34 13.97 -27.15 -10.08
C TYR A 34 14.19 -26.40 -11.40
N LEU A 35 14.01 -25.06 -11.38
CA LEU A 35 14.22 -24.22 -12.56
C LEU A 35 15.71 -24.11 -12.89
N GLU A 36 16.06 -24.23 -14.16
CA GLU A 36 17.44 -24.05 -14.65
C GLU A 36 17.85 -22.56 -14.69
N ALA A 37 16.88 -21.66 -14.94
CA ALA A 37 17.12 -20.22 -14.96
C ALA A 37 15.84 -19.43 -14.63
N VAL A 38 16.06 -18.19 -14.19
CA VAL A 38 15.02 -17.17 -14.02
C VAL A 38 15.44 -15.96 -14.86
N ALA A 39 14.58 -15.54 -15.78
CA ALA A 39 14.76 -14.33 -16.57
C ALA A 39 13.73 -13.27 -16.11
N ILE A 40 14.21 -12.10 -15.74
CA ILE A 40 13.40 -10.95 -15.37
C ILE A 40 13.51 -9.93 -16.48
N SER A 41 12.41 -9.62 -17.14
CA SER A 41 12.33 -8.59 -18.19
C SER A 41 11.96 -7.24 -17.55
N PHE A 42 12.64 -6.18 -17.95
CA PHE A 42 12.30 -4.81 -17.58
C PHE A 42 11.48 -4.22 -18.73
N LEU A 43 10.22 -3.91 -18.44
CA LEU A 43 9.29 -3.35 -19.43
C LEU A 43 8.94 -1.90 -19.04
N PRO A 44 8.74 -1.02 -20.04
CA PRO A 44 8.61 0.41 -19.79
C PRO A 44 7.33 0.78 -19.00
N ASP A 45 6.27 0.00 -19.18
CA ASP A 45 4.96 0.27 -18.60
C ASP A 45 4.15 -1.02 -18.38
N LYS A 46 3.07 -0.91 -17.62
CA LYS A 46 2.21 -2.05 -17.26
C LYS A 46 1.39 -2.60 -18.42
N GLN A 47 1.07 -1.78 -19.41
CA GLN A 47 0.36 -2.24 -20.60
C GLN A 47 1.26 -3.17 -21.44
N SER A 48 2.53 -2.80 -21.61
CA SER A 48 3.52 -3.65 -22.28
C SER A 48 3.74 -4.95 -21.54
N GLU A 49 3.80 -4.93 -20.20
CA GLU A 49 3.90 -6.13 -19.35
C GLU A 49 2.70 -7.06 -19.58
N PHE A 50 1.49 -6.52 -19.60
CA PHE A 50 0.27 -7.28 -19.88
C PHE A 50 0.26 -7.89 -21.28
N LEU A 51 0.67 -7.16 -22.31
CA LEU A 51 0.74 -7.66 -23.68
C LEU A 51 1.71 -8.84 -23.82
N GLU A 52 2.91 -8.71 -23.27
CA GLU A 52 3.91 -9.80 -23.23
C GLU A 52 3.39 -11.05 -22.49
N PHE A 53 2.69 -10.85 -21.36
CA PHE A 53 2.05 -11.94 -20.63
C PHE A 53 0.93 -12.60 -21.44
N SER A 54 0.09 -11.80 -22.09
CA SER A 54 -1.03 -12.30 -22.91
C SER A 54 -0.58 -13.12 -24.12
N GLN A 55 0.57 -12.78 -24.69
CA GLN A 55 1.22 -13.52 -25.77
C GLN A 55 1.93 -14.79 -25.27
N GLY A 56 2.12 -14.93 -23.95
CA GLY A 56 2.80 -16.07 -23.35
C GLY A 56 4.32 -15.96 -23.27
N ASN A 57 4.87 -14.76 -23.48
CA ASN A 57 6.29 -14.45 -23.36
C ASN A 57 6.72 -14.28 -21.89
N LEU A 58 5.76 -13.98 -20.97
CA LEU A 58 5.96 -13.96 -19.54
C LEU A 58 5.21 -15.11 -18.87
N ASP A 59 5.82 -15.71 -17.87
CA ASP A 59 5.26 -16.82 -17.10
C ASP A 59 4.31 -16.36 -16.01
N PHE A 60 4.49 -15.16 -15.46
CA PHE A 60 3.57 -14.51 -14.53
C PHE A 60 3.79 -13.00 -14.50
N ILE A 61 2.76 -12.28 -14.07
CA ILE A 61 2.78 -10.87 -13.73
C ILE A 61 2.18 -10.66 -12.35
N SER A 62 2.60 -9.59 -11.66
CA SER A 62 2.14 -9.26 -10.31
C SER A 62 1.50 -7.88 -10.25
N GLY A 63 0.50 -7.76 -9.36
CA GLY A 63 -0.20 -6.51 -9.09
C GLY A 63 -1.46 -6.36 -9.92
N ILE A 64 -2.12 -5.23 -9.71
CA ILE A 64 -3.31 -4.80 -10.42
C ILE A 64 -3.01 -3.42 -10.98
N ASP A 65 -3.33 -3.21 -12.24
CA ASP A 65 -3.14 -1.93 -12.92
C ASP A 65 -4.37 -1.60 -13.75
N GLN A 66 -4.71 -0.32 -13.86
CA GLN A 66 -5.88 0.16 -14.59
C GLN A 66 -5.87 -0.24 -16.07
N SER A 67 -4.68 -0.31 -16.67
CA SER A 67 -4.53 -0.63 -18.09
C SER A 67 -4.99 -2.05 -18.46
N TYR A 68 -5.03 -2.99 -17.50
CA TYR A 68 -5.36 -4.38 -17.79
C TYR A 68 -6.29 -5.08 -16.78
N LYS A 69 -6.64 -4.44 -15.67
CA LYS A 69 -7.43 -5.09 -14.62
C LYS A 69 -8.75 -5.68 -15.13
N ASP A 70 -9.46 -4.93 -15.98
CA ASP A 70 -10.76 -5.35 -16.52
C ASP A 70 -10.63 -6.43 -17.60
N ALA A 71 -9.47 -6.58 -18.22
CA ALA A 71 -9.19 -7.70 -19.11
C ALA A 71 -8.93 -9.00 -18.36
N LEU A 72 -8.24 -8.93 -17.21
CA LEU A 72 -7.85 -10.12 -16.43
C LEU A 72 -8.83 -10.47 -15.31
N LEU A 73 -9.59 -9.50 -14.80
CA LEU A 73 -10.46 -9.66 -13.63
C LEU A 73 -11.91 -9.32 -13.96
N THR A 74 -12.81 -10.06 -13.33
CA THR A 74 -14.23 -9.66 -13.22
C THR A 74 -14.37 -8.49 -12.22
N ALA A 75 -15.53 -7.83 -12.20
CA ALA A 75 -15.84 -6.78 -11.22
C ALA A 75 -15.81 -7.28 -9.76
N GLN A 76 -15.83 -8.59 -9.53
CA GLN A 76 -15.73 -9.23 -8.22
C GLN A 76 -14.31 -9.69 -7.87
N GLY A 77 -13.31 -9.34 -8.69
CA GLY A 77 -11.92 -9.68 -8.46
C GLY A 77 -11.57 -11.15 -8.69
N GLU A 78 -12.39 -11.87 -9.45
CA GLU A 78 -12.08 -13.22 -9.91
C GLU A 78 -11.46 -13.18 -11.30
N LEU A 79 -10.70 -14.24 -11.65
CA LEU A 79 -10.09 -14.33 -12.98
C LEU A 79 -11.15 -14.31 -14.08
N HIS A 80 -10.97 -13.49 -15.11
CA HIS A 80 -11.87 -13.43 -16.25
C HIS A 80 -11.94 -14.80 -16.95
N PRO A 81 -13.13 -15.29 -17.34
CA PRO A 81 -13.31 -16.63 -17.93
C PRO A 81 -12.44 -16.91 -19.14
N ASP A 82 -12.14 -15.90 -19.97
CA ASP A 82 -11.30 -16.05 -21.17
C ASP A 82 -9.87 -16.51 -20.87
N TYR A 83 -9.40 -16.27 -19.64
CA TYR A 83 -8.08 -16.67 -19.19
C TYR A 83 -8.04 -18.01 -18.44
N ASN A 84 -9.18 -18.56 -18.04
CA ASN A 84 -9.26 -19.77 -17.22
C ASN A 84 -8.57 -21.01 -17.80
N LYS A 85 -8.38 -21.08 -19.13
CA LYS A 85 -7.71 -22.21 -19.77
C LYS A 85 -6.18 -22.16 -19.65
N ARG A 86 -5.60 -20.97 -19.51
CA ARG A 86 -4.14 -20.76 -19.61
C ARG A 86 -3.52 -20.03 -18.43
N VAL A 87 -4.34 -19.43 -17.56
CA VAL A 87 -3.89 -18.64 -16.40
C VAL A 87 -4.59 -19.16 -15.15
N TYR A 88 -3.97 -19.01 -14.01
CA TYR A 88 -4.61 -19.07 -12.69
C TYR A 88 -4.24 -17.82 -11.88
N LEU A 89 -5.13 -17.47 -10.95
CA LEU A 89 -5.02 -16.29 -10.11
C LEU A 89 -4.60 -16.73 -8.70
N LEU A 90 -3.52 -16.13 -8.19
CA LEU A 90 -3.15 -16.23 -6.77
C LEU A 90 -3.49 -14.90 -6.08
N LYS A 91 -4.13 -14.99 -4.92
CA LYS A 91 -4.41 -13.85 -4.04
C LYS A 91 -3.99 -14.18 -2.61
N SER A 92 -3.39 -13.22 -1.92
CA SER A 92 -3.04 -13.32 -0.50
C SER A 92 -3.19 -11.93 0.15
N PRO A 93 -3.62 -11.84 1.42
CA PRO A 93 -3.44 -10.60 2.16
C PRO A 93 -2.00 -10.11 2.02
N PHE A 94 -1.83 -8.81 1.80
CA PHE A 94 -0.51 -8.19 1.69
C PHE A 94 -0.30 -7.25 2.88
N LEU A 95 0.85 -7.33 3.51
CA LEU A 95 1.21 -6.45 4.62
C LEU A 95 1.57 -5.06 4.09
N ASN A 96 0.61 -4.47 3.41
CA ASN A 96 0.68 -3.13 2.82
C ASN A 96 -0.59 -2.35 3.15
N THR A 97 -0.43 -1.13 3.64
CA THR A 97 -1.51 -0.15 3.80
C THR A 97 -1.25 1.02 2.87
N GLU A 98 -2.20 1.27 1.97
CA GLU A 98 -2.22 2.46 1.11
C GLU A 98 -2.85 3.62 1.87
N TYR A 99 -2.21 4.79 1.83
CA TYR A 99 -2.67 5.96 2.56
C TYR A 99 -2.29 7.28 1.89
N VAL A 100 -2.94 8.34 2.33
CA VAL A 100 -2.51 9.72 2.12
C VAL A 100 -2.07 10.29 3.45
N GLY A 101 -0.87 10.89 3.50
CA GLY A 101 -0.33 11.54 4.68
C GLY A 101 -0.46 13.07 4.58
N PHE A 102 -0.65 13.73 5.71
CA PHE A 102 -0.55 15.18 5.85
C PHE A 102 0.87 15.55 6.29
N SER A 103 1.45 16.59 5.68
CA SER A 103 2.72 17.16 6.13
C SER A 103 2.46 18.16 7.26
N LEU A 104 2.46 17.69 8.51
CA LEU A 104 2.12 18.50 9.68
C LEU A 104 3.20 19.50 10.08
N GLN A 105 4.32 19.58 9.33
CA GLN A 105 5.29 20.66 9.45
C GLN A 105 4.87 21.94 8.69
N GLU A 106 3.88 21.83 7.80
CA GLU A 106 3.34 22.97 7.06
C GLU A 106 2.43 23.80 7.99
N ASP A 107 2.78 25.08 8.16
CA ASP A 107 2.03 26.02 9.00
C ASP A 107 0.82 26.59 8.21
N ARG A 108 -0.09 25.71 7.85
CA ARG A 108 -1.34 26.05 7.16
C ARG A 108 -2.54 25.56 7.98
N PRO A 109 -3.52 26.45 8.27
CA PRO A 109 -4.69 26.09 9.08
C PRO A 109 -5.43 24.84 8.58
N GLU A 110 -5.55 24.66 7.24
CA GLU A 110 -6.22 23.50 6.65
C GLU A 110 -5.50 22.18 6.95
N ILE A 111 -4.16 22.21 7.03
CA ILE A 111 -3.33 21.03 7.32
C ILE A 111 -3.30 20.76 8.81
N GLN A 112 -3.17 21.81 9.63
CA GLN A 112 -3.11 21.72 11.09
C GLN A 112 -4.46 21.36 11.72
N SER A 113 -5.57 21.66 11.05
CA SER A 113 -6.90 21.42 11.59
C SER A 113 -7.29 19.94 11.60
N GLU A 114 -7.52 19.38 12.78
CA GLU A 114 -8.11 18.04 12.90
C GLU A 114 -9.52 17.96 12.27
N LEU A 115 -10.26 19.07 12.20
CA LEU A 115 -11.57 19.09 11.54
C LEU A 115 -11.46 18.73 10.07
N ILE A 116 -10.53 19.34 9.35
CA ILE A 116 -10.28 19.05 7.93
C ILE A 116 -9.75 17.63 7.73
N ARG A 117 -8.77 17.19 8.55
CA ARG A 117 -8.23 15.84 8.45
C ARG A 117 -9.28 14.76 8.70
N LYS A 118 -10.15 14.96 9.69
CA LYS A 118 -11.29 14.08 10.00
C LYS A 118 -12.36 14.14 8.90
N ALA A 119 -12.67 15.34 8.39
CA ALA A 119 -13.63 15.50 7.29
C ALA A 119 -13.23 14.69 6.06
N ILE A 120 -11.95 14.71 5.67
CA ILE A 120 -11.45 13.91 4.56
C ILE A 120 -11.58 12.42 4.85
N ASN A 121 -11.26 11.98 6.08
CA ASN A 121 -11.41 10.59 6.47
C ASN A 121 -12.85 10.07 6.39
N TYR A 122 -13.86 10.89 6.77
CA TYR A 122 -15.28 10.58 6.62
C TYR A 122 -15.76 10.71 5.16
N GLY A 123 -15.18 11.65 4.38
CA GLY A 123 -15.62 11.99 3.04
C GLY A 123 -15.20 11.00 1.94
N VAL A 124 -14.27 10.07 2.20
CA VAL A 124 -13.77 9.12 1.21
C VAL A 124 -14.46 7.76 1.34
N ASP A 125 -15.25 7.37 0.32
CA ASP A 125 -15.86 6.04 0.21
C ASP A 125 -14.83 4.98 -0.24
N ARG A 126 -14.14 4.40 0.75
CA ARG A 126 -13.10 3.38 0.54
C ARG A 126 -13.63 2.12 -0.12
N LYS A 127 -14.86 1.72 0.20
CA LYS A 127 -15.47 0.52 -0.36
C LYS A 127 -15.74 0.69 -1.84
N LYS A 128 -16.31 1.83 -2.23
CA LYS A 128 -16.58 2.17 -3.61
C LYS A 128 -15.28 2.35 -4.40
N MET A 129 -14.25 2.99 -3.81
CA MET A 129 -12.91 3.09 -4.37
C MET A 129 -12.36 1.71 -4.76
N ILE A 130 -12.37 0.75 -3.84
CA ILE A 130 -11.87 -0.61 -4.09
C ILE A 130 -12.68 -1.30 -5.18
N THR A 131 -13.99 -1.15 -5.18
CA THR A 131 -14.87 -1.76 -6.19
C THR A 131 -14.53 -1.27 -7.59
N TYR A 132 -14.39 0.04 -7.78
CA TYR A 132 -14.20 0.63 -9.12
C TYR A 132 -12.75 0.63 -9.58
N LEU A 133 -11.81 0.96 -8.69
CA LEU A 133 -10.41 1.10 -9.09
C LEU A 133 -9.63 -0.22 -8.99
N ARG A 134 -10.14 -1.22 -8.26
CA ARG A 134 -9.41 -2.46 -7.95
C ARG A 134 -10.23 -3.74 -8.17
N ASN A 135 -11.37 -3.65 -8.84
CA ASN A 135 -12.27 -4.79 -9.06
C ASN A 135 -12.57 -5.58 -7.77
N GLY A 136 -12.78 -4.88 -6.66
CA GLY A 136 -13.08 -5.51 -5.36
C GLY A 136 -11.87 -6.14 -4.65
N ILE A 137 -10.65 -6.02 -5.18
CA ILE A 137 -9.44 -6.58 -4.55
C ILE A 137 -8.84 -5.58 -3.57
N GLY A 138 -8.82 -5.97 -2.31
CA GLY A 138 -8.42 -5.15 -1.16
C GLY A 138 -9.50 -5.09 -0.09
N LEU A 139 -9.19 -4.52 1.05
CA LEU A 139 -10.14 -4.27 2.14
C LEU A 139 -10.10 -2.79 2.52
N PRO A 140 -11.24 -2.14 2.82
CA PRO A 140 -11.24 -0.78 3.31
C PRO A 140 -10.37 -0.63 4.56
N ALA A 141 -9.48 0.36 4.58
CA ALA A 141 -8.66 0.67 5.75
C ALA A 141 -9.40 1.66 6.66
N ASP A 142 -10.57 1.25 7.13
CA ASP A 142 -11.47 2.05 7.98
C ASP A 142 -11.34 1.75 9.48
N LYS A 143 -10.44 0.82 9.86
CA LYS A 143 -10.27 0.35 11.24
C LYS A 143 -8.95 0.78 11.88
N GLY A 144 -8.12 1.51 11.18
CA GLY A 144 -6.81 1.99 11.60
C GLY A 144 -5.76 1.88 10.51
N PHE A 145 -4.51 2.10 10.86
CA PHE A 145 -3.39 2.02 9.92
C PHE A 145 -2.78 0.61 9.83
N ILE A 146 -2.83 -0.15 10.94
CA ILE A 146 -2.31 -1.52 11.00
C ILE A 146 -3.22 -2.45 10.16
N PRO A 147 -2.69 -3.14 9.13
CA PRO A 147 -3.51 -3.98 8.26
C PRO A 147 -4.09 -5.18 8.99
N LYS A 148 -5.28 -5.59 8.55
CA LYS A 148 -5.94 -6.80 9.05
C LYS A 148 -5.04 -8.03 8.86
N GLY A 149 -4.90 -8.82 9.92
CA GLY A 149 -4.07 -10.03 9.94
C GLY A 149 -2.83 -9.91 10.83
N LEU A 150 -2.40 -8.70 11.15
CA LEU A 150 -1.41 -8.47 12.21
C LEU A 150 -2.10 -8.37 13.58
N LYS A 151 -1.40 -8.86 14.60
CA LYS A 151 -1.82 -8.66 15.99
C LYS A 151 -1.68 -7.16 16.33
N GLY A 152 -2.65 -6.62 17.07
CA GLY A 152 -2.73 -5.19 17.35
C GLY A 152 -3.56 -4.39 16.33
N SER A 153 -4.04 -5.01 15.24
CA SER A 153 -4.95 -4.35 14.30
C SER A 153 -6.31 -4.03 14.94
N GLY A 154 -6.92 -2.92 14.51
CA GLY A 154 -8.23 -2.46 14.97
C GLY A 154 -9.37 -3.38 14.51
N GLU A 155 -10.43 -3.48 15.32
CA GLU A 155 -11.63 -4.25 14.99
C GLU A 155 -12.81 -3.37 14.62
N ARG A 156 -12.87 -2.16 15.20
CA ARG A 156 -13.97 -1.21 15.02
C ARG A 156 -13.65 -0.22 13.90
N VAL A 157 -14.66 0.11 13.11
CA VAL A 157 -14.59 1.20 12.14
C VAL A 157 -14.43 2.51 12.88
N ILE A 158 -13.40 3.29 12.52
CA ILE A 158 -13.09 4.60 13.13
C ILE A 158 -13.73 5.71 12.30
N TYR A 159 -13.59 5.65 10.98
CA TYR A 159 -14.15 6.61 10.05
C TYR A 159 -15.03 5.90 9.01
N PRO A 160 -16.33 5.65 9.33
CA PRO A 160 -17.27 5.20 8.30
C PRO A 160 -17.43 6.31 7.25
N TYR A 161 -17.73 5.92 6.02
CA TYR A 161 -18.09 6.91 4.99
C TYR A 161 -19.37 7.63 5.40
N ASP A 162 -19.27 8.94 5.65
CA ASP A 162 -20.36 9.80 6.08
C ASP A 162 -20.17 11.23 5.55
N VAL A 163 -20.81 11.51 4.42
CA VAL A 163 -20.76 12.83 3.75
C VAL A 163 -21.38 13.93 4.64
N THR A 164 -22.39 13.61 5.44
CA THR A 164 -23.06 14.58 6.31
C THR A 164 -22.14 15.03 7.41
N GLU A 165 -21.49 14.09 8.09
CA GLU A 165 -20.49 14.41 9.12
C GLU A 165 -19.27 15.12 8.52
N ALA A 166 -18.79 14.67 7.35
CA ALA A 166 -17.70 15.33 6.65
C ALA A 166 -18.00 16.80 6.33
N LYS A 167 -19.19 17.11 5.79
CA LYS A 167 -19.65 18.50 5.55
C LYS A 167 -19.71 19.30 6.84
N ARG A 168 -20.32 18.76 7.88
CA ARG A 168 -20.41 19.42 9.18
C ARG A 168 -19.04 19.84 9.72
N LEU A 169 -18.03 19.00 9.56
CA LEU A 169 -16.65 19.28 9.99
C LEU A 169 -16.00 20.38 9.13
N VAL A 170 -16.21 20.36 7.80
CA VAL A 170 -15.74 21.43 6.90
C VAL A 170 -16.41 22.76 7.24
N ASP A 171 -17.72 22.76 7.47
CA ASP A 171 -18.47 23.96 7.85
C ASP A 171 -18.00 24.50 9.19
N SER A 172 -17.71 23.62 10.16
CA SER A 172 -17.14 24.02 11.45
C SER A 172 -15.77 24.67 11.29
N PHE A 173 -14.94 24.17 10.38
CA PHE A 173 -13.65 24.79 10.05
C PHE A 173 -13.85 26.20 9.46
N LYS A 174 -14.75 26.34 8.47
CA LYS A 174 -15.06 27.63 7.83
C LYS A 174 -15.61 28.67 8.83
N LEU A 175 -16.35 28.24 9.84
CA LEU A 175 -16.82 29.13 10.90
C LEU A 175 -15.67 29.65 11.77
N LEU A 176 -14.64 28.84 12.03
CA LEU A 176 -13.45 29.23 12.79
C LEU A 176 -12.47 30.05 11.97
N HIS A 177 -12.46 29.88 10.64
CA HIS A 177 -11.57 30.52 9.69
C HIS A 177 -12.36 31.07 8.49
N PRO A 178 -13.20 32.10 8.68
CA PRO A 178 -14.11 32.60 7.65
C PRO A 178 -13.38 33.21 6.43
N GLU A 179 -12.11 33.59 6.61
CA GLU A 179 -11.25 34.12 5.54
C GLU A 179 -10.62 33.02 4.69
N ILE A 180 -10.70 31.75 5.10
CA ILE A 180 -10.02 30.62 4.42
C ILE A 180 -11.05 29.81 3.65
N SER A 181 -10.86 29.73 2.32
CA SER A 181 -11.49 28.69 1.49
C SER A 181 -10.57 27.47 1.50
N PRO A 182 -10.97 26.32 2.11
CA PRO A 182 -10.07 25.20 2.31
C PRO A 182 -9.71 24.57 0.95
N LYS A 183 -8.44 24.71 0.61
CA LYS A 183 -7.82 24.17 -0.60
C LYS A 183 -6.54 23.44 -0.23
N LEU A 184 -6.37 22.24 -0.75
CA LEU A 184 -5.24 21.37 -0.47
C LEU A 184 -4.63 20.85 -1.79
N THR A 185 -3.35 20.51 -1.75
CA THR A 185 -2.65 19.88 -2.88
C THR A 185 -2.20 18.47 -2.49
N LEU A 186 -2.65 17.48 -3.26
CA LEU A 186 -2.25 16.07 -3.10
C LEU A 186 -1.21 15.71 -4.15
N SER A 187 0.02 15.46 -3.69
CA SER A 187 1.11 15.03 -4.57
C SER A 187 1.14 13.51 -4.71
N THR A 188 1.24 13.05 -5.95
CA THR A 188 1.25 11.64 -6.34
C THR A 188 2.18 11.39 -7.53
N ASN A 189 2.24 10.16 -8.02
CA ASN A 189 2.83 9.84 -9.31
C ASN A 189 1.76 9.32 -10.29
N ALA A 190 2.09 9.24 -11.57
CA ALA A 190 1.15 8.88 -12.63
C ALA A 190 0.43 7.54 -12.40
N GLN A 191 1.07 6.58 -11.74
CA GLN A 191 0.49 5.25 -11.47
C GLN A 191 -0.75 5.30 -10.55
N TYR A 192 -0.88 6.34 -9.72
CA TYR A 192 -1.97 6.48 -8.74
C TYR A 192 -2.84 7.71 -8.98
N LEU A 193 -2.79 8.26 -10.19
CA LEU A 193 -3.57 9.45 -10.57
C LEU A 193 -5.07 9.20 -10.41
N ASP A 194 -5.56 8.07 -10.90
CA ASP A 194 -6.96 7.65 -10.82
C ASP A 194 -7.51 7.59 -9.38
N LEU A 195 -6.68 7.15 -8.45
CA LEU A 195 -7.02 7.14 -7.02
C LEU A 195 -7.14 8.57 -6.48
N CYS A 196 -6.23 9.46 -6.86
CA CYS A 196 -6.26 10.85 -6.44
C CYS A 196 -7.45 11.61 -7.06
N GLU A 197 -7.78 11.37 -8.32
CA GLU A 197 -8.97 11.92 -9.00
C GLU A 197 -10.27 11.44 -8.37
N TYR A 198 -10.32 10.17 -7.96
CA TYR A 198 -11.44 9.65 -7.19
C TYR A 198 -11.60 10.40 -5.86
N MET A 199 -10.51 10.61 -5.12
CA MET A 199 -10.53 11.40 -3.87
C MET A 199 -10.95 12.85 -4.14
N GLN A 200 -10.42 13.50 -5.16
CA GLN A 200 -10.78 14.85 -5.57
C GLN A 200 -12.30 14.99 -5.77
N THR A 201 -12.89 14.07 -6.52
CA THR A 201 -14.35 14.03 -6.76
C THR A 201 -15.16 13.86 -5.48
N GLN A 202 -14.67 13.05 -4.54
CA GLN A 202 -15.34 12.84 -3.24
C GLN A 202 -15.23 14.08 -2.35
N LEU A 203 -14.07 14.74 -2.34
CA LEU A 203 -13.83 15.90 -1.48
C LEU A 203 -14.55 17.17 -1.98
N ASP A 204 -14.71 17.30 -3.28
CA ASP A 204 -15.54 18.36 -3.86
C ASP A 204 -16.99 18.32 -3.32
N GLN A 205 -17.55 17.11 -3.17
CA GLN A 205 -18.89 16.92 -2.61
C GLN A 205 -19.04 17.42 -1.17
N ILE A 206 -17.98 17.53 -0.42
CA ILE A 206 -17.97 18.02 0.97
C ILE A 206 -17.48 19.47 1.08
N GLY A 207 -17.21 20.13 -0.06
CA GLY A 207 -16.80 21.54 -0.11
C GLY A 207 -15.32 21.79 0.21
N LEU A 208 -14.46 20.79 -0.07
CA LEU A 208 -13.00 20.87 -0.05
C LEU A 208 -12.45 20.85 -1.47
N ASP A 209 -11.67 21.87 -1.85
CA ASP A 209 -10.96 21.92 -3.12
C ASP A 209 -9.64 21.13 -2.99
N LEU A 210 -9.48 20.05 -3.79
CA LEU A 210 -8.26 19.25 -3.84
C LEU A 210 -7.60 19.38 -5.21
N ALA A 211 -6.46 20.06 -5.27
CA ALA A 211 -5.58 20.03 -6.43
C ALA A 211 -4.73 18.76 -6.44
N ILE A 212 -4.41 18.24 -7.62
CA ILE A 212 -3.54 17.08 -7.79
C ILE A 212 -2.24 17.53 -8.45
N ASP A 213 -1.11 17.15 -7.83
CA ASP A 213 0.23 17.40 -8.37
C ASP A 213 0.90 16.06 -8.70
N VAL A 214 1.15 15.84 -10.03
CA VAL A 214 1.72 14.58 -10.53
C VAL A 214 3.22 14.72 -10.72
N LEU A 215 3.98 14.05 -9.89
CA LEU A 215 5.43 14.14 -9.83
C LEU A 215 6.12 12.83 -10.29
N PRO A 216 7.34 12.91 -10.85
CA PRO A 216 8.18 11.74 -11.02
C PRO A 216 8.40 11.01 -9.67
N PRO A 217 8.44 9.66 -9.64
CA PRO A 217 8.58 8.89 -8.39
C PRO A 217 9.79 9.29 -7.53
N SER A 218 10.92 9.64 -8.16
CA SER A 218 12.12 10.10 -7.48
C SER A 218 11.91 11.46 -6.78
N THR A 219 11.28 12.40 -7.46
CA THR A 219 10.94 13.74 -6.94
C THR A 219 9.96 13.65 -5.78
N LEU A 220 8.89 12.87 -5.93
CA LEU A 220 7.92 12.64 -4.86
C LEU A 220 8.59 12.05 -3.61
N ARG A 221 9.50 11.08 -3.79
CA ARG A 221 10.26 10.49 -2.68
C ARG A 221 11.16 11.51 -2.00
N GLN A 222 11.87 12.31 -2.78
CA GLN A 222 12.74 13.37 -2.25
C GLN A 222 11.93 14.37 -1.43
N LEU A 223 10.86 14.92 -1.97
CA LEU A 223 10.02 15.92 -1.30
C LEU A 223 9.34 15.38 -0.04
N LYS A 224 8.95 14.11 -0.01
CA LYS A 224 8.47 13.47 1.24
C LYS A 224 9.54 13.46 2.33
N ASN A 225 10.81 13.31 1.96
CA ASN A 225 11.91 13.27 2.93
C ASN A 225 12.35 14.66 3.40
N THR A 226 12.28 15.67 2.54
CA THR A 226 12.83 17.02 2.79
C THR A 226 11.77 18.06 3.14
N GLY A 227 10.46 17.73 3.02
CA GLY A 227 9.36 18.67 3.14
C GLY A 227 8.98 19.32 1.81
N GLY A 228 7.99 20.21 1.84
CA GLY A 228 7.48 20.94 0.67
C GLY A 228 6.29 20.28 0.00
N LEU A 229 5.64 19.31 0.65
CA LEU A 229 4.35 18.73 0.25
C LEU A 229 3.29 19.09 1.29
N GLU A 230 2.04 19.27 0.83
CA GLU A 230 0.89 19.46 1.73
C GLU A 230 0.30 18.10 2.11
N LEU A 231 -0.21 17.38 1.11
CA LEU A 231 -0.62 16.00 1.20
C LEU A 231 0.21 15.16 0.23
N PHE A 232 0.47 13.93 0.60
CA PHE A 232 1.20 13.00 -0.25
C PHE A 232 0.57 11.60 -0.22
N ARG A 233 0.44 11.01 -1.40
CA ARG A 233 0.10 9.58 -1.49
C ARG A 233 1.31 8.74 -1.12
N ALA A 234 1.09 7.72 -0.31
CA ALA A 234 2.10 6.75 0.09
C ALA A 234 1.52 5.36 0.31
N SER A 235 2.40 4.37 0.39
CA SER A 235 2.12 3.04 0.87
C SER A 235 3.16 2.64 1.92
N TRP A 236 2.75 1.78 2.84
CA TRP A 236 3.68 1.16 3.76
C TRP A 236 3.59 -0.34 3.69
N VAL A 237 4.66 -0.95 3.20
CA VAL A 237 4.86 -2.40 3.17
C VAL A 237 5.71 -2.77 4.37
N ALA A 238 5.23 -3.67 5.21
CA ALA A 238 5.98 -4.08 6.39
C ALA A 238 7.28 -4.82 6.03
N ASP A 239 8.38 -4.43 6.64
CA ASP A 239 9.67 -5.11 6.52
C ASP A 239 9.66 -6.47 7.25
N TYR A 240 8.86 -6.57 8.31
CA TYR A 240 8.63 -7.77 9.12
C TYR A 240 7.20 -7.81 9.65
N PRO A 241 6.64 -8.98 9.97
CA PRO A 241 5.23 -9.15 10.30
C PRO A 241 4.92 -8.78 11.78
N ASP A 242 5.24 -7.55 12.17
CA ASP A 242 4.87 -6.96 13.47
C ASP A 242 4.21 -5.58 13.27
N ALA A 243 3.20 -5.27 14.08
CA ALA A 243 2.46 -4.01 13.99
C ALA A 243 3.32 -2.80 14.38
N GLU A 244 4.38 -3.00 15.14
CA GLU A 244 5.37 -1.97 15.46
C GLU A 244 5.89 -1.29 14.19
N ASN A 245 6.10 -2.05 13.12
CA ASN A 245 6.61 -1.54 11.85
C ASN A 245 5.73 -0.44 11.25
N TYR A 246 4.41 -0.47 11.50
CA TYR A 246 3.46 0.58 11.09
C TYR A 246 3.45 1.76 12.07
N LEU A 247 3.54 1.49 13.37
CA LEU A 247 3.44 2.50 14.41
C LEU A 247 4.69 3.38 14.47
N SER A 248 5.85 2.86 14.07
CA SER A 248 7.11 3.61 13.98
C SER A 248 7.03 4.84 13.07
N LEU A 249 6.05 4.89 12.14
CA LEU A 249 5.80 6.04 11.25
C LEU A 249 5.23 7.26 11.98
N PHE A 250 4.82 7.12 13.24
CA PHE A 250 4.17 8.19 13.99
C PHE A 250 4.94 8.58 15.26
N ILE A 251 6.15 8.09 15.41
CA ILE A 251 7.01 8.37 16.55
C ILE A 251 7.87 9.61 16.27
N SER A 252 7.91 10.54 17.23
CA SER A 252 8.59 11.83 17.08
C SER A 252 10.08 11.72 16.79
N GLN A 253 10.75 10.67 17.30
CA GLN A 253 12.17 10.43 17.04
C GLN A 253 12.46 9.96 15.60
N ASN A 254 11.44 9.55 14.87
CA ASN A 254 11.54 8.97 13.53
C ASN A 254 11.19 9.95 12.41
N PHE A 255 11.28 11.25 12.64
CA PHE A 255 11.05 12.25 11.59
C PHE A 255 12.01 12.07 10.41
N THR A 256 11.48 12.27 9.21
CA THR A 256 12.32 12.36 8.01
C THR A 256 13.29 13.55 8.13
N PRO A 257 14.50 13.45 7.55
CA PRO A 257 15.01 12.36 6.70
C PRO A 257 15.61 11.18 7.47
N ASN A 258 15.67 11.22 8.81
CA ASN A 258 16.39 10.24 9.63
C ASN A 258 15.55 9.00 9.96
N GLY A 259 14.24 9.05 9.73
CA GLY A 259 13.31 7.96 9.98
C GLY A 259 12.08 8.01 9.07
N PRO A 260 11.11 7.09 9.27
CA PRO A 260 9.97 6.93 8.36
C PRO A 260 8.76 7.82 8.68
N ASN A 261 8.82 8.72 9.66
CA ASN A 261 7.71 9.61 9.98
C ASN A 261 7.63 10.77 8.98
N TYR A 262 7.05 10.50 7.81
CA TYR A 262 6.85 11.50 6.74
C TYR A 262 5.83 12.58 7.10
N THR A 263 4.91 12.29 8.03
CA THR A 263 3.87 13.26 8.43
C THR A 263 4.38 14.31 9.40
N HIS A 264 5.53 14.10 10.03
CA HIS A 264 6.02 14.87 11.17
C HIS A 264 4.98 14.97 12.30
N PHE A 265 4.12 13.95 12.41
CA PHE A 265 3.19 13.84 13.53
C PHE A 265 3.96 13.67 14.84
N GLN A 266 3.54 14.41 15.86
CA GLN A 266 4.16 14.42 17.17
C GLN A 266 3.11 14.27 18.28
N SER A 267 3.33 13.32 19.19
CA SER A 267 2.50 13.14 20.38
C SER A 267 3.31 12.47 21.49
N ARG A 268 3.49 13.19 22.60
CA ARG A 268 4.17 12.64 23.80
C ARG A 268 3.47 11.39 24.35
N GLU A 269 2.15 11.33 24.25
CA GLU A 269 1.39 10.17 24.68
C GLU A 269 1.72 8.94 23.86
N ILE A 270 1.76 9.10 22.53
CA ILE A 270 2.06 7.99 21.59
C ILE A 270 3.52 7.57 21.71
N ASP A 271 4.44 8.51 21.84
CA ASP A 271 5.85 8.19 22.08
C ASP A 271 6.03 7.38 23.38
N SER A 272 5.30 7.74 24.47
CA SER A 272 5.35 7.01 25.73
C SER A 272 4.78 5.60 25.62
N LEU A 273 3.64 5.43 24.94
CA LEU A 273 3.01 4.12 24.70
C LEU A 273 3.93 3.22 23.84
N TYR A 274 4.59 3.81 22.86
CA TYR A 274 5.56 3.08 22.02
C TYR A 274 6.73 2.55 22.84
N LEU A 275 7.34 3.40 23.67
CA LEU A 275 8.43 2.99 24.56
C LEU A 275 7.99 1.93 25.58
N GLU A 276 6.76 2.00 26.06
CA GLU A 276 6.18 0.97 26.93
C GLU A 276 6.02 -0.35 26.17
N ALA A 277 5.45 -0.31 24.97
CA ALA A 277 5.28 -1.50 24.11
C ALA A 277 6.60 -2.22 23.81
N MET A 278 7.69 -1.44 23.63
CA MET A 278 9.03 -2.02 23.40
C MET A 278 9.63 -2.70 24.62
N ARG A 279 9.15 -2.39 25.83
CA ARG A 279 9.65 -2.98 27.08
C ARG A 279 8.82 -4.18 27.55
N VAL A 280 7.58 -4.28 27.11
CA VAL A 280 6.66 -5.34 27.51
C VAL A 280 7.08 -6.67 26.89
N GLN A 281 7.35 -7.67 27.75
CA GLN A 281 7.75 -9.01 27.32
C GLN A 281 6.55 -9.90 26.93
N LYS A 282 5.36 -9.62 27.48
CA LYS A 282 4.16 -10.40 27.21
C LYS A 282 3.48 -9.89 25.93
N ASP A 283 3.50 -10.69 24.88
CA ASP A 283 2.98 -10.36 23.56
C ASP A 283 1.54 -9.83 23.59
N SER A 284 0.65 -10.46 24.37
CA SER A 284 -0.75 -10.02 24.46
C SER A 284 -0.91 -8.57 24.97
N LEU A 285 -0.08 -8.15 25.93
CA LEU A 285 -0.09 -6.77 26.44
C LEU A 285 0.49 -5.81 25.40
N ARG A 286 1.54 -6.22 24.70
CA ARG A 286 2.15 -5.45 23.61
C ARG A 286 1.14 -5.20 22.49
N TRP A 287 0.35 -6.21 22.09
CA TRP A 287 -0.69 -6.06 21.07
C TRP A 287 -1.82 -5.12 21.48
N GLU A 288 -2.21 -5.11 22.76
CA GLU A 288 -3.19 -4.13 23.25
C GLU A 288 -2.64 -2.70 23.22
N LEU A 289 -1.37 -2.50 23.55
CA LEU A 289 -0.71 -1.19 23.41
C LEU A 289 -0.66 -0.75 21.94
N TYR A 290 -0.33 -1.63 21.01
CA TYR A 290 -0.37 -1.32 19.57
C TYR A 290 -1.75 -0.91 19.09
N LYS A 291 -2.79 -1.64 19.50
CA LYS A 291 -4.18 -1.30 19.18
C LYS A 291 -4.59 0.06 19.74
N LEU A 292 -4.20 0.35 20.98
CA LEU A 292 -4.45 1.63 21.61
C LEU A 292 -3.73 2.76 20.87
N MET A 293 -2.46 2.57 20.51
CA MET A 293 -1.69 3.56 19.75
C MET A 293 -2.32 3.84 18.39
N ASP A 294 -2.69 2.80 17.62
CA ASP A 294 -3.34 2.96 16.32
C ASP A 294 -4.64 3.76 16.42
N GLN A 295 -5.47 3.46 17.42
CA GLN A 295 -6.70 4.22 17.71
C GLN A 295 -6.42 5.69 18.02
N LYS A 296 -5.42 5.98 18.86
CA LYS A 296 -5.05 7.35 19.23
C LYS A 296 -4.45 8.12 18.04
N ILE A 297 -3.60 7.50 17.25
CA ILE A 297 -3.08 8.10 16.02
C ILE A 297 -4.25 8.49 15.11
N MET A 298 -5.20 7.59 14.90
CA MET A 298 -6.37 7.88 14.07
C MET A 298 -7.29 8.95 14.66
N GLN A 299 -7.36 9.13 15.98
CA GLN A 299 -8.10 10.24 16.59
C GLN A 299 -7.56 11.62 16.19
N HIS A 300 -6.24 11.74 15.97
CA HIS A 300 -5.59 12.95 15.46
C HIS A 300 -5.61 13.04 13.93
N ALA A 301 -5.92 11.93 13.24
CA ALA A 301 -6.02 11.84 11.81
C ALA A 301 -4.81 12.40 11.02
N PRO A 302 -3.54 12.07 11.36
CA PRO A 302 -2.38 12.54 10.61
C PRO A 302 -2.29 11.93 9.21
N ILE A 303 -3.09 10.91 8.95
CA ILE A 303 -3.19 10.18 7.69
C ILE A 303 -4.64 9.87 7.34
N ILE A 304 -4.84 9.48 6.09
CA ILE A 304 -6.08 8.93 5.55
C ILE A 304 -5.74 7.52 5.04
N PRO A 305 -5.91 6.46 5.85
CA PRO A 305 -5.77 5.10 5.36
C PRO A 305 -6.84 4.83 4.31
N LEU A 306 -6.46 4.26 3.16
CA LEU A 306 -7.36 4.03 2.03
C LEU A 306 -7.79 2.57 1.96
N TYR A 307 -6.84 1.66 1.80
CA TYR A 307 -7.13 0.23 1.81
C TYR A 307 -5.94 -0.59 2.29
N TYR A 308 -6.26 -1.76 2.87
CA TYR A 308 -5.29 -2.84 3.09
C TYR A 308 -5.19 -3.64 1.81
N ASP A 309 -4.00 -3.78 1.29
CA ASP A 309 -3.76 -4.33 -0.03
C ASP A 309 -3.79 -5.87 -0.04
N MET A 310 -3.86 -6.43 -1.23
CA MET A 310 -3.71 -7.85 -1.50
C MET A 310 -2.60 -8.06 -2.53
N ALA A 311 -1.70 -9.00 -2.24
CA ALA A 311 -0.80 -9.50 -3.25
C ALA A 311 -1.59 -10.32 -4.28
N VAL A 312 -1.38 -10.03 -5.55
CA VAL A 312 -2.07 -10.66 -6.68
C VAL A 312 -1.04 -11.12 -7.71
N ARG A 313 -1.18 -12.35 -8.19
CA ARG A 313 -0.36 -12.88 -9.29
C ARG A 313 -1.23 -13.58 -10.31
N PHE A 314 -1.07 -13.19 -11.56
CA PHE A 314 -1.63 -13.89 -12.72
C PHE A 314 -0.55 -14.80 -13.27
N VAL A 315 -0.77 -16.11 -13.25
CA VAL A 315 0.28 -17.10 -13.48
C VAL A 315 -0.13 -18.03 -14.61
N SER A 316 0.76 -18.24 -15.58
CA SER A 316 0.58 -19.24 -16.64
C SER A 316 0.39 -20.64 -16.05
N LYS A 317 -0.56 -21.43 -16.56
CA LYS A 317 -0.75 -22.84 -16.16
C LYS A 317 0.44 -23.75 -16.48
N LYS A 318 1.42 -23.27 -17.25
CA LYS A 318 2.71 -23.95 -17.44
C LYS A 318 3.58 -23.90 -16.18
N VAL A 319 3.36 -22.93 -15.31
CA VAL A 319 4.09 -22.77 -14.03
C VAL A 319 3.37 -23.55 -12.95
N ILE A 320 4.11 -24.30 -12.16
CA ILE A 320 3.59 -25.14 -11.09
C ILE A 320 4.35 -24.78 -9.81
N ASP A 321 3.64 -24.88 -8.68
CA ASP A 321 4.22 -24.66 -7.35
C ASP A 321 4.76 -23.25 -7.13
N LEU A 322 4.25 -22.25 -7.86
CA LEU A 322 4.48 -20.83 -7.54
C LEU A 322 3.55 -20.43 -6.39
N GLY A 323 4.14 -20.10 -5.24
CA GLY A 323 3.40 -19.66 -4.07
C GLY A 323 3.13 -18.14 -4.08
N ILE A 324 2.35 -17.71 -3.09
CA ILE A 324 2.15 -16.31 -2.71
C ILE A 324 2.15 -16.21 -1.18
N ASN A 325 2.60 -15.09 -0.63
CA ASN A 325 2.68 -14.87 0.82
C ASN A 325 2.39 -13.41 1.18
N PRO A 326 2.09 -13.10 2.47
CA PRO A 326 1.71 -11.75 2.89
C PRO A 326 2.80 -10.67 2.73
N GLN A 327 4.06 -11.05 2.59
CA GLN A 327 5.16 -10.11 2.29
C GLN A 327 5.43 -9.99 0.79
N ASN A 328 4.66 -10.72 -0.04
CA ASN A 328 4.78 -10.82 -1.49
C ASN A 328 6.19 -11.24 -1.98
N PHE A 329 6.96 -11.93 -1.14
CA PHE A 329 8.25 -12.48 -1.55
C PHE A 329 8.07 -13.57 -2.62
N LEU A 330 9.00 -13.60 -3.54
CA LEU A 330 9.03 -14.58 -4.63
C LEU A 330 9.99 -15.72 -4.30
N PHE A 331 9.43 -16.85 -3.85
CA PHE A 331 10.18 -18.08 -3.56
C PHE A 331 10.10 -19.02 -4.75
N LEU A 332 11.16 -19.09 -5.55
CA LEU A 332 11.21 -19.87 -6.80
C LEU A 332 11.94 -21.21 -6.67
N GLU A 333 12.45 -21.55 -5.48
CA GLU A 333 13.27 -22.76 -5.33
C GLU A 333 12.52 -24.06 -5.66
N ARG A 334 11.20 -24.09 -5.40
CA ARG A 334 10.32 -25.25 -5.65
C ARG A 334 9.42 -25.10 -6.87
N THR A 335 9.47 -23.94 -7.52
CA THR A 335 8.68 -23.68 -8.72
C THR A 335 9.20 -24.52 -9.88
N ARG A 336 8.26 -25.04 -10.68
CA ARG A 336 8.51 -25.84 -11.88
C ARG A 336 7.85 -25.20 -13.10
N LYS A 337 8.35 -25.54 -14.28
CA LYS A 337 7.73 -25.16 -15.55
C LYS A 337 7.57 -26.42 -16.41
N ARG A 338 6.38 -26.61 -16.99
CA ARG A 338 6.06 -27.66 -17.97
C ARG A 338 6.45 -27.25 -19.37
#